data_cc96faa9492ac1c781fc8d7c752c5f1b
#
_entry.id   cc96faa9492ac1c781fc8d7c752c5f1b
#
_cell.length_a   1.000
_cell.length_b   1.000
_cell.length_c   1.000
_cell.angle_alpha   90.00
_cell.angle_beta   90.00
_cell.angle_gamma   90.00
#
_symmetry.space_group_name_H-M   'P 1'
#
loop_
_entity.id
_entity.type
_entity.pdbx_description
1 polymer ?
#
loop_
_entity_poly.entity_id
_entity_poly.type
_entity_poly.pdbx_seq_one_letter_code
_entity_poly.pdbx_strand_id
1 'polypeptide(L)'
;TSLSKVFIKKYLREEYDYNNLVITDDIRMHPVNLLYKYISLRKAFSGENDIVLFKYRENDEQTINKVIEMVRKNKISEEKINSSVSRILRIKEKYNINDNIDIVGCNITEANKAIQELNDKLNI
;
A
#
# COMPACT_ATOMS: atom_id res chain seq x y z
N THR A 1 -11.11 8.92 -3.80
CA THR A 1 -9.91 9.33 -4.57
C THR A 1 -8.98 8.17 -4.86
N SER A 2 -8.62 7.34 -3.88
CA SER A 2 -7.67 6.20 -4.02
C SER A 2 -8.06 5.16 -5.10
N LEU A 3 -9.34 5.10 -5.48
CA LEU A 3 -9.85 4.18 -6.52
C LEU A 3 -10.12 4.88 -7.85
N SER A 4 -9.79 6.16 -7.98
CA SER A 4 -10.04 6.95 -9.18
C SER A 4 -8.86 6.89 -10.15
N LYS A 5 -9.03 6.16 -11.25
CA LYS A 5 -8.06 6.14 -12.33
C LYS A 5 -7.78 7.54 -12.91
N VAL A 6 -8.80 8.38 -13.01
CA VAL A 6 -8.65 9.75 -13.54
C VAL A 6 -7.75 10.57 -12.62
N PHE A 7 -7.97 10.50 -11.30
CA PHE A 7 -7.18 11.27 -10.36
C PHE A 7 -5.71 10.83 -10.35
N ILE A 8 -5.46 9.54 -10.26
CA ILE A 8 -4.09 9.04 -10.13
C ILE A 8 -3.37 9.08 -11.49
N LYS A 9 -3.98 8.55 -12.54
CA LYS A 9 -3.33 8.51 -13.85
C LYS A 9 -3.18 9.90 -14.46
N LYS A 10 -4.32 10.59 -14.67
CA LYS A 10 -4.30 11.85 -15.41
C LYS A 10 -3.62 12.97 -14.63
N TYR A 11 -4.07 13.22 -13.38
CA TYR A 11 -3.51 14.33 -12.64
C TYR A 11 -2.15 13.99 -12.04
N LEU A 12 -2.05 12.92 -11.24
CA LEU A 12 -0.84 12.64 -10.49
C LEU A 12 0.31 12.18 -11.40
N ARG A 13 0.07 11.20 -12.29
CA ARG A 13 1.12 10.65 -13.14
C ARG A 13 1.45 11.52 -14.36
N GLU A 14 0.42 11.96 -15.10
CA GLU A 14 0.61 12.65 -16.38
C GLU A 14 0.80 14.15 -16.20
N GLU A 15 -0.03 14.83 -15.39
CA GLU A 15 0.02 16.28 -15.24
C GLU A 15 1.12 16.75 -14.25
N TYR A 16 1.27 16.04 -13.12
CA TYR A 16 2.29 16.37 -12.12
C TYR A 16 3.59 15.55 -12.25
N ASP A 17 3.71 14.68 -13.24
CA ASP A 17 4.87 13.79 -13.48
C ASP A 17 5.34 13.04 -12.20
N TYR A 18 4.38 12.63 -11.36
CA TYR A 18 4.70 11.96 -10.11
C TYR A 18 5.09 10.51 -10.35
N ASN A 19 6.37 10.23 -10.26
CA ASN A 19 6.98 8.94 -10.56
C ASN A 19 7.30 8.06 -9.35
N ASN A 20 6.92 8.47 -8.12
CA ASN A 20 7.11 7.67 -6.91
C ASN A 20 5.89 6.78 -6.60
N LEU A 21 5.94 6.07 -5.46
CA LEU A 21 4.91 5.12 -5.05
C LEU A 21 3.58 5.81 -4.71
N VAL A 22 2.51 5.20 -5.19
CA VAL A 22 1.15 5.54 -4.80
C VAL A 22 0.56 4.37 -4.02
N ILE A 23 0.16 4.63 -2.78
CA ILE A 23 -0.40 3.64 -1.86
C ILE A 23 -1.86 4.00 -1.63
N THR A 24 -2.76 3.02 -1.68
CA THR A 24 -4.16 3.28 -1.31
C THR A 24 -4.28 3.48 0.18
N ASP A 25 -5.36 4.12 0.61
CA ASP A 25 -5.88 3.94 1.96
C ASP A 25 -6.45 2.52 2.12
N ASP A 26 -6.77 2.11 3.34
CA ASP A 26 -7.36 0.78 3.59
C ASP A 26 -8.67 0.63 2.81
N ILE A 27 -8.64 -0.22 1.80
CA ILE A 27 -9.80 -0.48 0.93
C ILE A 27 -10.94 -1.24 1.63
N ARG A 28 -10.73 -1.67 2.89
CA ARG A 28 -11.73 -2.37 3.71
C ARG A 28 -12.45 -1.47 4.72
N MET A 29 -12.16 -0.17 4.75
CA MET A 29 -12.81 0.76 5.68
C MET A 29 -14.32 0.90 5.50
N HIS A 30 -14.89 0.44 4.39
CA HIS A 30 -16.34 0.41 4.19
C HIS A 30 -16.92 -0.96 4.57
N PRO A 31 -18.11 -1.04 5.16
CA PRO A 31 -18.82 -2.29 5.44
C PRO A 31 -19.25 -2.91 4.11
N VAL A 32 -18.37 -3.68 3.52
CA VAL A 32 -18.52 -4.08 2.13
C VAL A 32 -18.67 -5.58 2.04
N ASN A 33 -19.78 -5.98 1.45
CA ASN A 33 -20.05 -7.30 0.94
C ASN A 33 -18.85 -7.84 0.14
N LEU A 34 -18.57 -9.14 0.21
CA LEU A 34 -17.44 -9.82 -0.43
C LEU A 34 -17.27 -9.46 -1.93
N LEU A 35 -18.37 -9.19 -2.62
CA LEU A 35 -18.36 -8.78 -4.04
C LEU A 35 -17.68 -7.43 -4.25
N TYR A 36 -17.90 -6.47 -3.36
CA TYR A 36 -17.25 -5.16 -3.43
C TYR A 36 -15.75 -5.22 -3.15
N LYS A 37 -15.30 -6.14 -2.27
CA LYS A 37 -13.89 -6.36 -2.00
C LYS A 37 -13.10 -6.57 -3.31
N TYR A 38 -13.59 -7.44 -4.18
CA TYR A 38 -12.91 -7.75 -5.45
C TYR A 38 -13.05 -6.63 -6.49
N ILE A 39 -14.17 -5.93 -6.49
CA ILE A 39 -14.37 -4.75 -7.34
C ILE A 39 -13.42 -3.63 -6.92
N SER A 40 -13.29 -3.37 -5.62
CA SER A 40 -12.38 -2.36 -5.06
C SER A 40 -10.93 -2.72 -5.33
N LEU A 41 -10.56 -4.00 -5.15
CA LEU A 41 -9.23 -4.50 -5.45
C LEU A 41 -8.86 -4.29 -6.92
N ARG A 42 -9.76 -4.68 -7.84
CA ARG A 42 -9.56 -4.44 -9.28
C ARG A 42 -9.44 -2.95 -9.60
N LYS A 43 -10.31 -2.10 -9.03
CA LYS A 43 -10.27 -0.65 -9.23
C LYS A 43 -8.98 -0.03 -8.69
N ALA A 44 -8.49 -0.50 -7.55
CA ALA A 44 -7.24 -0.03 -6.97
C ALA A 44 -6.05 -0.28 -7.91
N PHE A 45 -5.90 -1.50 -8.41
CA PHE A 45 -4.82 -1.82 -9.35
C PHE A 45 -5.00 -1.15 -10.72
N SER A 46 -6.23 -1.13 -11.26
CA SER A 46 -6.50 -0.43 -12.53
C SER A 46 -6.38 1.09 -12.41
N GLY A 47 -6.41 1.63 -11.20
CA GLY A 47 -6.33 3.05 -10.89
C GLY A 47 -4.91 3.60 -10.80
N GLU A 48 -3.88 2.83 -11.18
CA GLU A 48 -2.46 3.23 -11.14
C GLU A 48 -1.87 3.34 -9.72
N ASN A 49 -2.49 2.73 -8.71
CA ASN A 49 -1.85 2.52 -7.42
C ASN A 49 -0.76 1.44 -7.55
N ASP A 50 0.31 1.58 -6.81
CA ASP A 50 1.41 0.62 -6.78
C ASP A 50 1.26 -0.38 -5.64
N ILE A 51 0.77 0.08 -4.49
CA ILE A 51 0.55 -0.72 -3.30
C ILE A 51 -0.91 -0.57 -2.87
N VAL A 52 -1.53 -1.68 -2.55
CA VAL A 52 -2.91 -1.71 -2.04
C VAL A 52 -2.87 -2.09 -0.57
N LEU A 53 -3.29 -1.16 0.28
CA LEU A 53 -3.38 -1.37 1.71
C LEU A 53 -4.73 -2.01 2.07
N PHE A 54 -4.71 -3.02 2.93
CA PHE A 54 -5.92 -3.59 3.52
C PHE A 54 -5.63 -4.20 4.89
N LYS A 55 -6.58 -4.07 5.80
CA LYS A 55 -6.47 -4.58 7.16
C LYS A 55 -6.26 -6.10 7.14
N TYR A 56 -5.24 -6.56 7.85
CA TYR A 56 -4.93 -7.98 8.03
C TYR A 56 -6.17 -8.78 8.49
N ARG A 57 -6.46 -9.87 7.81
CA ARG A 57 -7.37 -10.94 8.23
C ARG A 57 -6.92 -12.23 7.56
N GLU A 58 -7.29 -13.35 8.13
CA GLU A 58 -6.85 -14.73 7.91
C GLU A 58 -6.88 -15.29 6.47
N ASN A 59 -7.03 -14.48 5.42
CA ASN A 59 -7.18 -14.94 4.03
C ASN A 59 -6.40 -14.10 3.02
N ASP A 60 -5.17 -13.69 3.35
CA ASP A 60 -4.34 -12.90 2.43
C ASP A 60 -3.95 -13.72 1.19
N GLU A 61 -3.71 -15.02 1.36
CA GLU A 61 -3.43 -15.93 0.24
C GLU A 61 -4.58 -15.98 -0.77
N GLN A 62 -5.82 -16.04 -0.31
CA GLN A 62 -7.00 -15.98 -1.20
C GLN A 62 -7.08 -14.65 -1.96
N THR A 63 -6.69 -13.55 -1.32
CA THR A 63 -6.66 -12.25 -1.96
C THR A 63 -5.58 -12.19 -3.05
N ILE A 64 -4.39 -12.69 -2.77
CA ILE A 64 -3.29 -12.81 -3.73
C ILE A 64 -3.70 -13.68 -4.91
N ASN A 65 -4.23 -14.87 -4.65
CA ASN A 65 -4.71 -15.78 -5.69
C ASN A 65 -5.78 -15.14 -6.58
N LYS A 66 -6.65 -14.31 -6.00
CA LYS A 66 -7.66 -13.57 -6.77
C LYS A 66 -7.05 -12.49 -7.66
N VAL A 67 -6.01 -11.80 -7.22
CA VAL A 67 -5.27 -10.84 -8.06
C VAL A 67 -4.60 -11.58 -9.21
N ILE A 68 -3.94 -12.72 -8.96
CA ILE A 68 -3.34 -13.57 -9.99
C ILE A 68 -4.38 -13.98 -11.03
N GLU A 69 -5.56 -14.43 -10.58
CA GLU A 69 -6.67 -14.78 -11.48
C GLU A 69 -7.12 -13.57 -12.34
N MET A 70 -7.18 -12.38 -11.75
CA MET A 70 -7.54 -11.16 -12.48
C MET A 70 -6.53 -10.79 -13.55
N VAL A 71 -5.23 -10.99 -13.28
CA VAL A 71 -4.17 -10.79 -14.29
C VAL A 71 -4.30 -11.84 -15.39
N ARG A 72 -4.42 -13.11 -15.06
CA ARG A 72 -4.60 -14.19 -16.04
C ARG A 72 -5.83 -14.00 -16.95
N LYS A 73 -6.88 -13.36 -16.43
CA LYS A 73 -8.11 -13.02 -17.18
C LYS A 73 -8.06 -11.64 -17.86
N ASN A 74 -6.89 -11.01 -17.92
CA ASN A 74 -6.70 -9.67 -18.48
C ASN A 74 -7.60 -8.57 -17.88
N LYS A 75 -8.05 -8.75 -16.61
CA LYS A 75 -8.81 -7.73 -15.88
C LYS A 75 -7.90 -6.70 -15.21
N ILE A 76 -6.65 -7.05 -14.98
CA ILE A 76 -5.53 -6.19 -14.58
C ILE A 76 -4.42 -6.51 -15.58
N SER A 77 -3.80 -5.50 -16.19
CA SER A 77 -2.72 -5.75 -17.15
C SER A 77 -1.44 -6.16 -16.41
N GLU A 78 -0.70 -7.11 -16.99
CA GLU A 78 0.60 -7.53 -16.50
C GLU A 78 1.61 -6.37 -16.55
N GLU A 79 1.56 -5.55 -17.58
CA GLU A 79 2.37 -4.35 -17.72
C GLU A 79 2.20 -3.40 -16.52
N LYS A 80 0.95 -3.25 -16.04
CA LYS A 80 0.67 -2.44 -14.84
C LYS A 80 1.34 -3.04 -13.59
N ILE A 81 1.28 -4.35 -13.42
CA ILE A 81 1.95 -5.02 -12.31
C ILE A 81 3.46 -4.82 -12.39
N ASN A 82 4.06 -5.03 -13.56
CA ASN A 82 5.48 -4.86 -13.79
C ASN A 82 5.94 -3.42 -13.51
N SER A 83 5.17 -2.43 -13.96
CA SER A 83 5.46 -1.01 -13.70
C SER A 83 5.42 -0.68 -12.21
N SER A 84 4.45 -1.23 -11.48
CA SER A 84 4.36 -1.04 -10.03
C SER A 84 5.50 -1.71 -9.28
N VAL A 85 5.83 -2.94 -9.62
CA VAL A 85 6.98 -3.68 -9.05
C VAL A 85 8.28 -2.92 -9.31
N SER A 86 8.49 -2.42 -10.52
CA SER A 86 9.69 -1.63 -10.86
C SER A 86 9.81 -0.38 -9.98
N ARG A 87 8.70 0.34 -9.74
CA ARG A 87 8.71 1.50 -8.83
C ARG A 87 9.01 1.11 -7.39
N ILE A 88 8.43 0.00 -6.91
CA ILE A 88 8.69 -0.52 -5.56
C ILE A 88 10.17 -0.87 -5.39
N LEU A 89 10.74 -1.63 -6.33
CA LEU A 89 12.15 -2.04 -6.28
C LEU A 89 13.09 -0.84 -6.32
N ARG A 90 12.82 0.14 -7.18
CA ARG A 90 13.59 1.40 -7.24
C ARG A 90 13.59 2.16 -5.92
N ILE A 91 12.46 2.22 -5.23
CA ILE A 91 12.37 2.87 -3.91
C ILE A 91 13.12 2.06 -2.85
N LYS A 92 12.97 0.74 -2.84
CA LYS A 92 13.72 -0.14 -1.93
C LYS A 92 15.23 0.04 -2.12
N GLU A 93 15.69 0.06 -3.34
CA GLU A 93 17.11 0.29 -3.67
C GLU A 93 17.57 1.69 -3.22
N LYS A 94 16.83 2.74 -3.57
CA LYS A 94 17.14 4.13 -3.22
C LYS A 94 17.33 4.35 -1.72
N TYR A 95 16.52 3.68 -0.90
CA TYR A 95 16.53 3.82 0.55
C TYR A 95 17.20 2.64 1.27
N ASN A 96 17.87 1.76 0.52
CA ASN A 96 18.55 0.57 1.04
C ASN A 96 17.62 -0.31 1.92
N ILE A 97 16.35 -0.45 1.51
CA ILE A 97 15.37 -1.28 2.22
C ILE A 97 15.57 -2.74 1.78
N ASN A 98 16.14 -3.54 2.66
CA ASN A 98 16.41 -4.96 2.45
C ASN A 98 16.08 -5.77 3.71
N ASP A 99 16.09 -7.08 3.61
CA ASP A 99 15.74 -7.99 4.71
C ASP A 99 16.85 -8.12 5.77
N ASN A 100 18.03 -7.53 5.53
CA ASN A 100 19.20 -7.53 6.42
C ASN A 100 19.33 -6.22 7.22
N ILE A 101 18.23 -5.49 7.42
CA ILE A 101 18.25 -4.31 8.28
C ILE A 101 18.35 -4.80 9.72
N ASP A 102 19.55 -4.77 10.27
CA ASP A 102 19.73 -4.76 11.71
C ASP A 102 19.01 -3.53 12.25
N ILE A 103 17.93 -3.75 13.01
CA ILE A 103 17.27 -2.70 13.76
C ILE A 103 18.20 -2.32 14.91
N VAL A 104 19.34 -1.73 14.56
CA VAL A 104 20.30 -1.19 15.53
C VAL A 104 19.75 0.15 15.99
N GLY A 105 19.35 0.19 17.25
CA GLY A 105 19.13 1.46 17.94
C GLY A 105 17.69 1.90 18.18
N CYS A 106 16.67 1.08 17.96
CA CYS A 106 15.35 1.38 18.50
C CYS A 106 15.31 0.97 19.97
N ASN A 107 15.75 1.85 20.87
CA ASN A 107 15.63 1.62 22.30
C ASN A 107 14.20 1.88 22.76
N ILE A 108 13.35 0.84 22.61
CA ILE A 108 11.94 0.88 22.99
C ILE A 108 11.78 1.29 24.46
N THR A 109 12.72 0.90 25.32
CA THR A 109 12.72 1.27 26.73
C THR A 109 12.88 2.78 26.92
N GLU A 110 13.77 3.40 26.14
CA GLU A 110 14.02 4.85 26.20
C GLU A 110 12.84 5.65 25.62
N ALA A 111 12.25 5.16 24.54
CA ALA A 111 11.04 5.74 23.97
C ALA A 111 9.85 5.66 24.94
N ASN A 112 9.63 4.51 25.59
CA ASN A 112 8.56 4.34 26.57
C ASN A 112 8.78 5.22 27.79
N LYS A 113 10.03 5.40 28.25
CA LYS A 113 10.36 6.32 29.34
C LYS A 113 10.04 7.77 28.98
N ALA A 114 10.40 8.20 27.78
CA ALA A 114 10.08 9.55 27.31
C ALA A 114 8.55 9.78 27.18
N ILE A 115 7.80 8.78 26.76
CA ILE A 115 6.33 8.82 26.71
C ILE A 115 5.77 8.95 28.14
N GLN A 116 6.27 8.18 29.09
CA GLN A 116 5.82 8.24 30.47
C GLN A 116 6.09 9.63 31.08
N GLU A 117 7.30 10.15 30.90
CA GLU A 117 7.66 11.51 31.36
C GLU A 117 6.78 12.61 30.74
N LEU A 118 6.36 12.42 29.48
CA LEU A 118 5.44 13.33 28.82
C LEU A 118 4.03 13.25 29.40
N ASN A 119 3.52 12.03 29.64
CA ASN A 119 2.21 11.81 30.23
C ASN A 119 2.13 12.40 31.66
N ASP A 120 3.19 12.20 32.47
CA ASP A 120 3.30 12.75 33.81
C ASP A 120 3.26 14.29 33.81
N LYS A 121 3.90 14.92 32.82
CA LYS A 121 3.89 16.38 32.64
C LYS A 121 2.53 16.93 32.17
N LEU A 122 1.80 16.12 31.40
CA LEU A 122 0.49 16.50 30.85
C LEU A 122 -0.69 16.13 31.78
N ASN A 123 -0.43 15.43 32.91
CA ASN A 123 -1.44 14.89 33.84
C ASN A 123 -2.49 14.01 33.11
N ILE A 124 -2.07 13.15 32.17
CA ILE A 124 -2.90 12.21 31.43
C ILE A 124 -2.57 10.78 31.83
#